data_bf799b8d0cde46368bc875efe7072159
#
_entry.id   bf799b8d0cde46368bc875efe7072159
#
_cell.length_a   1.000
_cell.length_b   1.000
_cell.length_c   1.000
_cell.angle_alpha   90.00
_cell.angle_beta   90.00
_cell.angle_gamma   90.00
#
_symmetry.space_group_name_H-M   'P 1'
#
loop_
_entity.id
_entity.type
_entity.pdbx_description
1 polymer ?
#
loop_
_entity_poly.entity_id
_entity_poly.type
_entity_poly.pdbx_seq_one_letter_code
_entity_poly.pdbx_strand_id
1 'polypeptide(L)'
;MMSNSNIILPHNSDIVVPNDYKYFDAKLNYGLTQKQLQEQKEIAEFRQWILRNPVHAAEELFGISMMDYQKYVFMNTWNAQFAVWCMGRNSGKSILGAIYLMMRTLAIDGCNCYILCGVGSQSIELFSKIEKLTFNAIPSFKTLTDVFQGEVVKSQANSNGFTHNPSSYQFHLYNNSAVYTLNGSYDNNRSKRSNVNFYDECMNSPDELFETSEPFCTQNSEFAAGVGYDVTDALIEPKAFPNQLIYASSAGRTDQYFFRKYRECSLRMDAGDKRYFCADINADTVIKATKGGVLMPKPLLTQEVVDARMREDKEAGLREYGNIFTSEGGDGQIIRRADIIRNSVPRVPDLKNKDGVSKYVLMYDPARLADRAVILVAEVYMDENFGWKARIVNVISLVDMLTKKKTPMSTPNQVKALKQIILDYNGEGNADYENILAILVDSGSGGAGVPITDFLCEDWEDDNGVMHRGLIDSGFRPDEKMKSKFPNAIDGILHLISPAKYKPDLFEALIKMMQQNLIEFTEEYMNKGYLTLLYEKYPNGEMKQRYTYPSEKEEKELRKKSVTIETKVRHLEADEEVALKQIDSMKTELLNIYRFKQCNG
;
A
#
# COMPACT_ATOMS: atom_id res chain seq x y z
N MET A 1 25.18 -16.01 12.87
CA MET A 1 24.84 -17.46 12.83
C MET A 1 23.47 -17.61 13.47
N MET A 2 22.40 -17.48 12.69
CA MET A 2 21.06 -17.80 13.17
C MET A 2 20.92 -19.31 13.09
N SER A 3 20.62 -19.91 14.23
CA SER A 3 20.37 -21.34 14.38
C SER A 3 19.27 -21.75 13.41
N ASN A 4 19.51 -22.85 12.68
CA ASN A 4 18.46 -23.58 11.99
C ASN A 4 17.33 -23.86 12.99
N SER A 5 16.33 -23.01 13.02
CA SER A 5 15.08 -23.34 13.69
C SER A 5 14.48 -24.48 12.88
N ASN A 6 14.62 -25.70 13.39
CA ASN A 6 13.85 -26.82 12.89
C ASN A 6 12.38 -26.39 12.89
N ILE A 7 11.82 -26.23 11.70
CA ILE A 7 10.38 -26.02 11.57
C ILE A 7 9.73 -27.26 12.14
N ILE A 8 9.22 -27.15 13.36
CA ILE A 8 8.45 -28.22 14.00
C ILE A 8 7.10 -28.20 13.27
N LEU A 9 6.92 -29.10 12.33
CA LEU A 9 5.62 -29.32 11.72
C LEU A 9 4.65 -29.79 12.82
N PRO A 10 3.44 -29.25 12.90
CA PRO A 10 2.45 -29.72 13.83
C PRO A 10 2.24 -31.24 13.62
N HIS A 11 2.17 -31.95 14.70
CA HIS A 11 1.93 -33.40 14.66
C HIS A 11 0.50 -33.61 14.12
N ASN A 12 0.25 -34.70 13.37
CA ASN A 12 -1.08 -35.07 12.88
C ASN A 12 -2.14 -35.12 13.99
N SER A 13 -1.75 -35.33 15.24
CA SER A 13 -2.59 -35.24 16.43
C SER A 13 -3.16 -33.83 16.72
N ASP A 14 -2.55 -32.79 16.15
CA ASP A 14 -2.99 -31.42 16.35
C ASP A 14 -4.15 -31.02 15.41
N ILE A 15 -4.47 -31.88 14.45
CA ILE A 15 -5.63 -31.71 13.59
C ILE A 15 -6.85 -32.22 14.35
N VAL A 16 -7.68 -31.28 14.80
CA VAL A 16 -8.92 -31.60 15.50
C VAL A 16 -9.96 -32.00 14.45
N VAL A 17 -10.19 -33.29 14.32
CA VAL A 17 -11.35 -33.84 13.64
C VAL A 17 -12.36 -34.22 14.74
N PRO A 18 -13.56 -33.62 14.79
CA PRO A 18 -14.56 -33.98 15.78
C PRO A 18 -14.84 -35.47 15.77
N ASN A 19 -14.90 -36.09 16.95
CA ASN A 19 -15.11 -37.52 17.08
C ASN A 19 -16.44 -38.02 16.49
N ASP A 20 -17.40 -37.14 16.38
CA ASP A 20 -18.78 -37.38 15.95
C ASP A 20 -19.01 -36.93 14.50
N TYR A 21 -17.96 -36.54 13.78
CA TYR A 21 -18.07 -36.21 12.36
C TYR A 21 -18.44 -37.48 11.58
N LYS A 22 -19.75 -37.66 11.45
CA LYS A 22 -20.33 -38.83 10.79
C LYS A 22 -20.64 -38.49 9.34
N TYR A 23 -19.80 -38.90 8.42
CA TYR A 23 -20.15 -38.91 6.99
C TYR A 23 -21.28 -39.87 6.68
N PHE A 24 -21.66 -40.67 7.64
CA PHE A 24 -22.58 -41.76 7.48
C PHE A 24 -23.69 -41.67 8.53
N ASP A 25 -24.88 -41.29 8.12
CA ASP A 25 -26.08 -41.41 8.93
C ASP A 25 -26.79 -42.71 8.53
N ALA A 26 -26.89 -43.63 9.48
CA ALA A 26 -27.57 -44.91 9.28
C ALA A 26 -29.07 -44.72 8.94
N LYS A 27 -29.68 -43.59 9.32
CA LYS A 27 -31.07 -43.27 8.99
C LYS A 27 -31.28 -42.90 7.53
N LEU A 28 -30.23 -42.40 6.82
CA LEU A 28 -30.27 -42.06 5.40
C LEU A 28 -30.06 -43.27 4.49
N ASN A 29 -29.73 -44.41 5.03
CA ASN A 29 -29.39 -45.65 4.30
C ASN A 29 -30.60 -46.54 4.00
N TYR A 30 -31.80 -46.02 4.18
CA TYR A 30 -33.00 -46.80 3.93
C TYR A 30 -33.11 -47.11 2.41
N GLY A 31 -33.08 -48.38 2.08
CA GLY A 31 -33.16 -48.88 0.72
C GLY A 31 -31.84 -49.11 -0.01
N LEU A 32 -30.70 -48.88 0.62
CA LEU A 32 -29.38 -49.22 0.03
C LEU A 32 -29.08 -50.73 0.15
N THR A 33 -28.42 -51.25 -0.88
CA THR A 33 -27.89 -52.62 -0.83
C THR A 33 -26.64 -52.68 0.10
N GLN A 34 -26.32 -53.88 0.58
CA GLN A 34 -25.11 -54.09 1.43
C GLN A 34 -23.83 -53.61 0.72
N LYS A 35 -23.75 -53.77 -0.58
CA LYS A 35 -22.61 -53.30 -1.38
C LYS A 35 -22.52 -51.78 -1.38
N GLN A 36 -23.62 -51.09 -1.59
CA GLN A 36 -23.68 -49.63 -1.56
C GLN A 36 -23.34 -49.09 -0.16
N LEU A 37 -23.79 -49.75 0.90
CA LEU A 37 -23.45 -49.39 2.28
C LEU A 37 -21.94 -49.54 2.54
N GLN A 38 -21.33 -50.60 2.03
CA GLN A 38 -19.89 -50.84 2.16
C GLN A 38 -19.10 -49.76 1.39
N GLU A 39 -19.50 -49.45 0.15
CA GLU A 39 -18.88 -48.40 -0.68
C GLU A 39 -18.95 -47.03 0.02
N GLN A 40 -20.10 -46.67 0.58
CA GLN A 40 -20.24 -45.43 1.33
C GLN A 40 -19.35 -45.37 2.57
N LYS A 41 -19.22 -46.48 3.28
CA LYS A 41 -18.33 -46.57 4.42
C LYS A 41 -16.87 -46.39 4.03
N GLU A 42 -16.43 -47.00 2.95
CA GLU A 42 -15.06 -46.85 2.42
C GLU A 42 -14.77 -45.41 2.00
N ILE A 43 -15.72 -44.74 1.35
CA ILE A 43 -15.64 -43.31 1.00
C ILE A 43 -15.52 -42.46 2.27
N ALA A 44 -16.35 -42.71 3.28
CA ALA A 44 -16.30 -41.98 4.55
C ALA A 44 -14.96 -42.17 5.28
N GLU A 45 -14.45 -43.40 5.34
CA GLU A 45 -13.12 -43.71 5.91
C GLU A 45 -11.98 -42.98 5.16
N PHE A 46 -12.05 -42.98 3.83
CA PHE A 46 -11.09 -42.27 2.98
C PHE A 46 -11.09 -40.76 3.23
N ARG A 47 -12.27 -40.13 3.28
CA ARG A 47 -12.42 -38.70 3.59
C ARG A 47 -11.91 -38.33 4.98
N GLN A 48 -12.24 -39.17 6.00
CA GLN A 48 -11.66 -39.00 7.34
C GLN A 48 -10.14 -39.10 7.37
N TRP A 49 -9.57 -40.01 6.57
CA TRP A 49 -8.13 -40.10 6.45
C TRP A 49 -7.52 -38.82 5.86
N ILE A 50 -8.12 -38.26 4.80
CA ILE A 50 -7.69 -36.97 4.24
C ILE A 50 -7.76 -35.85 5.30
N LEU A 51 -8.87 -35.76 6.03
CA LEU A 51 -9.07 -34.73 7.04
C LEU A 51 -8.04 -34.79 8.18
N ARG A 52 -7.67 -35.99 8.58
CA ARG A 52 -6.66 -36.22 9.65
C ARG A 52 -5.22 -36.06 9.16
N ASN A 53 -4.97 -36.30 7.88
CA ASN A 53 -3.62 -36.34 7.32
C ASN A 53 -3.49 -35.52 6.04
N PRO A 54 -3.87 -34.22 6.04
CA PRO A 54 -4.06 -33.46 4.81
C PRO A 54 -2.78 -33.32 3.97
N VAL A 55 -1.63 -33.19 4.59
CA VAL A 55 -0.34 -33.11 3.89
C VAL A 55 0.03 -34.46 3.27
N HIS A 56 -0.06 -35.54 4.04
CA HIS A 56 0.26 -36.86 3.53
C HIS A 56 -0.70 -37.28 2.41
N ALA A 57 -1.99 -37.04 2.61
CA ALA A 57 -2.99 -37.32 1.59
C ALA A 57 -2.75 -36.49 0.31
N ALA A 58 -2.35 -35.23 0.42
CA ALA A 58 -2.01 -34.41 -0.74
C ALA A 58 -0.75 -34.93 -1.45
N GLU A 59 0.28 -35.34 -0.72
CA GLU A 59 1.49 -35.96 -1.30
C GLU A 59 1.18 -37.24 -2.06
N GLU A 60 0.35 -38.11 -1.50
CA GLU A 60 -0.06 -39.37 -2.14
C GLU A 60 -0.97 -39.14 -3.36
N LEU A 61 -2.04 -38.30 -3.21
CA LEU A 61 -3.00 -38.10 -4.28
C LEU A 61 -2.44 -37.33 -5.49
N PHE A 62 -1.47 -36.46 -5.27
CA PHE A 62 -0.82 -35.70 -6.36
C PHE A 62 0.53 -36.28 -6.80
N GLY A 63 1.00 -37.33 -6.13
CA GLY A 63 2.29 -37.98 -6.43
C GLY A 63 3.45 -36.99 -6.33
N ILE A 64 3.41 -36.12 -5.33
CA ILE A 64 4.42 -35.09 -5.09
C ILE A 64 5.07 -35.27 -3.73
N SER A 65 6.11 -34.50 -3.50
CA SER A 65 6.66 -34.34 -2.17
C SER A 65 6.91 -32.88 -1.91
N MET A 66 6.18 -32.36 -0.95
CA MET A 66 6.22 -30.94 -0.57
C MET A 66 7.51 -30.61 0.16
N MET A 67 8.01 -29.39 -0.01
CA MET A 67 9.06 -28.82 0.82
C MET A 67 8.53 -28.51 2.22
N ASP A 68 9.39 -28.47 3.21
CA ASP A 68 8.99 -28.32 4.61
C ASP A 68 8.18 -27.04 4.85
N TYR A 69 8.54 -25.93 4.21
CA TYR A 69 7.75 -24.68 4.31
C TYR A 69 6.35 -24.81 3.66
N GLN A 70 6.22 -25.58 2.58
CA GLN A 70 4.92 -25.82 1.93
C GLN A 70 4.03 -26.69 2.85
N LYS A 71 4.61 -27.74 3.47
CA LYS A 71 3.91 -28.55 4.48
C LYS A 71 3.46 -27.70 5.66
N TYR A 72 4.33 -26.81 6.13
CA TYR A 72 4.02 -25.88 7.22
C TYR A 72 2.82 -24.99 6.88
N VAL A 73 2.82 -24.34 5.71
CA VAL A 73 1.73 -23.48 5.26
C VAL A 73 0.43 -24.27 5.10
N PHE A 74 0.49 -25.43 4.44
CA PHE A 74 -0.68 -26.26 4.17
C PHE A 74 -1.34 -26.74 5.45
N MET A 75 -0.53 -27.31 6.38
CA MET A 75 -1.00 -27.89 7.63
C MET A 75 -1.66 -26.85 8.55
N ASN A 76 -0.99 -25.69 8.74
CA ASN A 76 -1.51 -24.67 9.64
C ASN A 76 -2.74 -23.97 9.07
N THR A 77 -2.86 -23.85 7.76
CA THR A 77 -4.07 -23.31 7.13
C THR A 77 -5.27 -24.25 7.30
N TRP A 78 -5.05 -25.57 7.43
CA TRP A 78 -6.12 -26.56 7.37
C TRP A 78 -7.26 -26.32 8.35
N ASN A 79 -6.95 -25.88 9.57
CA ASN A 79 -7.90 -25.59 10.64
C ASN A 79 -8.09 -24.09 10.92
N ALA A 80 -7.34 -23.21 10.27
CA ALA A 80 -7.47 -21.77 10.46
C ALA A 80 -8.71 -21.24 9.76
N GLN A 81 -9.42 -20.32 10.41
CA GLN A 81 -10.52 -19.57 9.81
C GLN A 81 -10.01 -18.44 8.92
N PHE A 82 -8.95 -17.78 9.34
CA PHE A 82 -8.30 -16.67 8.65
C PHE A 82 -6.85 -17.01 8.41
N ALA A 83 -6.45 -17.12 7.16
CA ALA A 83 -5.07 -17.44 6.79
C ALA A 83 -4.48 -16.41 5.84
N VAL A 84 -3.27 -15.97 6.11
CA VAL A 84 -2.48 -15.12 5.22
C VAL A 84 -1.25 -15.89 4.75
N TRP A 85 -1.11 -16.01 3.44
CA TRP A 85 0.05 -16.56 2.76
C TRP A 85 0.86 -15.43 2.12
N CYS A 86 1.68 -14.74 2.91
CA CYS A 86 2.67 -13.82 2.38
C CYS A 86 3.83 -14.64 1.83
N MET A 87 3.79 -14.96 0.55
CA MET A 87 4.72 -15.87 -0.10
C MET A 87 5.32 -15.20 -1.34
N GLY A 88 6.64 -15.06 -1.35
CA GLY A 88 7.37 -14.46 -2.45
C GLY A 88 7.22 -15.21 -3.78
N ARG A 89 7.67 -14.59 -4.86
CA ARG A 89 7.65 -15.22 -6.19
C ARG A 89 8.41 -16.56 -6.19
N ASN A 90 7.93 -17.48 -7.00
CA ASN A 90 8.48 -18.85 -7.17
C ASN A 90 8.44 -19.72 -5.90
N SER A 91 7.69 -19.34 -4.87
CA SER A 91 7.46 -20.16 -3.68
C SER A 91 6.50 -21.36 -3.90
N GLY A 92 5.85 -21.41 -5.06
CA GLY A 92 4.85 -22.44 -5.37
C GLY A 92 3.44 -22.12 -4.87
N LYS A 93 3.16 -20.89 -4.44
CA LYS A 93 1.89 -20.41 -3.86
C LYS A 93 0.65 -20.86 -4.62
N SER A 94 0.54 -20.57 -5.91
CA SER A 94 -0.67 -20.86 -6.70
C SER A 94 -0.90 -22.36 -6.93
N ILE A 95 0.16 -23.18 -7.07
CA ILE A 95 0.02 -24.65 -7.13
C ILE A 95 -0.42 -25.19 -5.78
N LEU A 96 0.16 -24.70 -4.69
CA LEU A 96 -0.23 -25.09 -3.34
C LEU A 96 -1.69 -24.75 -3.05
N GLY A 97 -2.14 -23.56 -3.52
CA GLY A 97 -3.54 -23.14 -3.44
C GLY A 97 -4.48 -24.05 -4.25
N ALA A 98 -4.09 -24.43 -5.47
CA ALA A 98 -4.86 -25.35 -6.29
C ALA A 98 -5.04 -26.72 -5.59
N ILE A 99 -3.94 -27.31 -5.08
CA ILE A 99 -3.97 -28.57 -4.32
C ILE A 99 -4.85 -28.41 -3.07
N TYR A 100 -4.69 -27.31 -2.34
CA TYR A 100 -5.47 -27.04 -1.14
C TYR A 100 -6.98 -27.02 -1.41
N LEU A 101 -7.43 -26.31 -2.43
CA LEU A 101 -8.84 -26.23 -2.80
C LEU A 101 -9.38 -27.59 -3.25
N MET A 102 -8.63 -28.35 -4.05
CA MET A 102 -9.02 -29.71 -4.45
C MET A 102 -9.16 -30.64 -3.23
N MET A 103 -8.22 -30.58 -2.29
CA MET A 103 -8.30 -31.39 -1.07
C MET A 103 -9.50 -31.02 -0.19
N ARG A 104 -9.80 -29.74 -0.03
CA ARG A 104 -10.97 -29.27 0.73
C ARG A 104 -12.29 -29.72 0.12
N THR A 105 -12.44 -29.59 -1.19
CA THR A 105 -13.67 -29.98 -1.89
C THR A 105 -13.85 -31.50 -1.94
N LEU A 106 -12.76 -32.27 -2.00
CA LEU A 106 -12.81 -33.73 -1.98
C LEU A 106 -13.19 -34.27 -0.58
N ALA A 107 -12.63 -33.66 0.47
CA ALA A 107 -12.76 -34.18 1.84
C ALA A 107 -14.03 -33.74 2.56
N ILE A 108 -14.62 -32.59 2.20
CA ILE A 108 -15.75 -31.99 2.91
C ILE A 108 -16.96 -31.89 1.98
N ASP A 109 -18.07 -32.52 2.35
CA ASP A 109 -19.32 -32.49 1.61
C ASP A 109 -19.90 -31.07 1.55
N GLY A 110 -20.39 -30.68 0.35
CA GLY A 110 -20.99 -29.38 0.12
C GLY A 110 -20.02 -28.20 0.26
N CYS A 111 -18.72 -28.42 0.18
CA CYS A 111 -17.70 -27.38 0.30
C CYS A 111 -17.63 -26.53 -0.99
N ASN A 112 -18.18 -25.33 -0.95
CA ASN A 112 -18.12 -24.36 -2.04
C ASN A 112 -16.91 -23.46 -1.88
N CYS A 113 -15.99 -23.49 -2.84
CA CYS A 113 -14.77 -22.69 -2.86
C CYS A 113 -14.84 -21.64 -3.96
N TYR A 114 -14.47 -20.40 -3.62
CA TYR A 114 -14.36 -19.32 -4.60
C TYR A 114 -12.90 -18.89 -4.75
N ILE A 115 -12.46 -18.78 -5.99
CA ILE A 115 -11.17 -18.18 -6.37
C ILE A 115 -11.44 -16.74 -6.77
N LEU A 116 -10.83 -15.81 -6.06
CA LEU A 116 -11.05 -14.37 -6.20
C LEU A 116 -9.71 -13.68 -6.47
N CYS A 117 -9.68 -12.83 -7.49
CA CYS A 117 -8.52 -12.01 -7.83
C CYS A 117 -9.00 -10.64 -8.30
N GLY A 118 -8.15 -9.63 -8.15
CA GLY A 118 -8.44 -8.28 -8.66
C GLY A 118 -8.61 -8.23 -10.18
N VAL A 119 -7.95 -9.15 -10.88
CA VAL A 119 -8.06 -9.30 -12.36
C VAL A 119 -8.54 -10.70 -12.69
N GLY A 120 -9.61 -10.79 -13.47
CA GLY A 120 -10.27 -12.07 -13.78
C GLY A 120 -9.37 -13.11 -14.46
N SER A 121 -8.41 -12.70 -15.28
CA SER A 121 -7.44 -13.62 -15.90
C SER A 121 -6.58 -14.40 -14.90
N GLN A 122 -6.29 -13.81 -13.74
CA GLN A 122 -5.50 -14.47 -12.69
C GLN A 122 -6.28 -15.58 -11.97
N SER A 123 -7.58 -15.38 -11.73
CA SER A 123 -8.43 -16.43 -11.16
C SER A 123 -8.58 -17.62 -12.09
N ILE A 124 -8.66 -17.35 -13.41
CA ILE A 124 -8.67 -18.37 -14.46
C ILE A 124 -7.35 -19.15 -14.49
N GLU A 125 -6.22 -18.49 -14.28
CA GLU A 125 -4.92 -19.14 -14.25
C GLU A 125 -4.82 -20.17 -13.11
N LEU A 126 -5.27 -19.82 -11.91
CA LEU A 126 -5.29 -20.75 -10.78
C LEU A 126 -6.28 -21.91 -11.06
N PHE A 127 -7.45 -21.62 -11.60
CA PHE A 127 -8.41 -22.66 -11.99
C PHE A 127 -7.83 -23.62 -13.06
N SER A 128 -7.11 -23.08 -14.06
CA SER A 128 -6.41 -23.90 -15.05
C SER A 128 -5.36 -24.83 -14.43
N LYS A 129 -4.75 -24.45 -13.31
CA LYS A 129 -3.84 -25.36 -12.56
C LYS A 129 -4.61 -26.52 -11.94
N ILE A 130 -5.81 -26.29 -11.40
CA ILE A 130 -6.68 -27.35 -10.89
C ILE A 130 -7.04 -28.32 -12.02
N GLU A 131 -7.46 -27.81 -13.15
CA GLU A 131 -7.80 -28.63 -14.32
C GLU A 131 -6.61 -29.46 -14.81
N LYS A 132 -5.43 -28.84 -14.94
CA LYS A 132 -4.19 -29.54 -15.32
C LYS A 132 -3.78 -30.62 -14.31
N LEU A 133 -3.96 -30.37 -13.01
CA LEU A 133 -3.73 -31.40 -11.99
C LEU A 133 -4.71 -32.55 -12.13
N THR A 134 -6.00 -32.29 -12.33
CA THR A 134 -7.04 -33.31 -12.50
C THR A 134 -6.75 -34.25 -13.67
N PHE A 135 -6.19 -33.73 -14.77
CA PHE A 135 -5.86 -34.52 -15.96
C PHE A 135 -4.39 -34.96 -16.04
N ASN A 136 -3.64 -34.82 -14.94
CA ASN A 136 -2.22 -35.15 -14.87
C ASN A 136 -1.38 -34.49 -16.00
N ALA A 137 -1.73 -33.27 -16.36
CA ALA A 137 -1.09 -32.54 -17.45
C ALA A 137 0.16 -31.76 -17.00
N ILE A 138 0.54 -31.83 -15.72
CA ILE A 138 1.77 -31.24 -15.20
C ILE A 138 2.82 -32.34 -15.07
N PRO A 139 3.91 -32.34 -15.86
CA PRO A 139 4.86 -33.46 -15.96
C PRO A 139 5.55 -33.85 -14.65
N SER A 140 5.68 -32.90 -13.71
CA SER A 140 6.31 -33.13 -12.41
C SER A 140 5.39 -33.78 -11.37
N PHE A 141 4.11 -33.96 -11.69
CA PHE A 141 3.10 -34.52 -10.83
C PHE A 141 2.68 -35.91 -11.31
N LYS A 142 2.31 -36.77 -10.40
CA LYS A 142 1.73 -38.08 -10.70
C LYS A 142 0.37 -38.19 -10.02
N THR A 143 -0.55 -37.30 -10.39
CA THR A 143 -1.87 -37.22 -9.78
C THR A 143 -2.64 -38.53 -10.01
N LEU A 144 -3.31 -39.00 -8.98
CA LEU A 144 -4.24 -40.11 -9.07
C LEU A 144 -5.52 -39.65 -9.78
N THR A 145 -5.47 -39.63 -11.09
CA THR A 145 -6.51 -39.04 -11.95
C THR A 145 -7.87 -39.70 -11.74
N ASP A 146 -7.91 -40.99 -11.47
CA ASP A 146 -9.16 -41.74 -11.29
C ASP A 146 -9.96 -41.24 -10.07
N VAL A 147 -9.28 -40.81 -9.02
CA VAL A 147 -9.94 -40.24 -7.84
C VAL A 147 -10.64 -38.93 -8.19
N PHE A 148 -9.91 -37.96 -8.76
CA PHE A 148 -10.47 -36.66 -9.05
C PHE A 148 -11.45 -36.67 -10.24
N GLN A 149 -11.12 -37.37 -11.33
CA GLN A 149 -12.01 -37.48 -12.49
C GLN A 149 -13.26 -38.31 -12.20
N GLY A 150 -13.19 -39.26 -11.27
CA GLY A 150 -14.32 -40.05 -10.81
C GLY A 150 -15.32 -39.20 -9.99
N GLU A 151 -14.82 -38.26 -9.22
CA GLU A 151 -15.65 -37.38 -8.37
C GLU A 151 -16.22 -36.17 -9.12
N VAL A 152 -15.68 -35.78 -10.28
CA VAL A 152 -16.18 -34.64 -11.05
C VAL A 152 -17.48 -35.00 -11.78
N VAL A 153 -18.52 -34.16 -11.59
CA VAL A 153 -19.82 -34.32 -12.24
C VAL A 153 -19.70 -34.04 -13.74
N LYS A 154 -20.01 -35.03 -14.57
CA LYS A 154 -19.95 -34.96 -16.01
C LYS A 154 -21.36 -35.00 -16.62
N SER A 155 -21.51 -34.39 -17.79
CA SER A 155 -22.76 -34.45 -18.59
C SER A 155 -22.44 -34.74 -20.04
N GLN A 156 -23.48 -35.06 -20.83
CA GLN A 156 -23.32 -35.27 -22.27
C GLN A 156 -22.77 -34.02 -23.00
N ALA A 157 -23.16 -32.83 -22.52
CA ALA A 157 -22.68 -31.56 -23.06
C ALA A 157 -21.29 -31.16 -22.53
N ASN A 158 -20.85 -31.73 -21.38
CA ASN A 158 -19.60 -31.42 -20.74
C ASN A 158 -18.95 -32.73 -20.25
N SER A 159 -18.21 -33.38 -21.11
CA SER A 159 -17.63 -34.70 -20.87
C SER A 159 -16.47 -34.70 -19.89
N ASN A 160 -15.79 -33.57 -19.71
CA ASN A 160 -14.70 -33.44 -18.74
C ASN A 160 -15.14 -32.86 -17.40
N GLY A 161 -16.36 -32.30 -17.31
CA GLY A 161 -16.96 -31.70 -16.12
C GLY A 161 -16.49 -30.28 -15.77
N PHE A 162 -15.55 -29.72 -16.54
CA PHE A 162 -15.06 -28.34 -16.36
C PHE A 162 -15.81 -27.38 -17.27
N THR A 163 -16.39 -26.35 -16.69
CA THR A 163 -17.16 -25.34 -17.43
C THR A 163 -16.37 -24.04 -17.54
N HIS A 164 -16.15 -23.57 -18.77
CA HIS A 164 -15.40 -22.37 -19.09
C HIS A 164 -16.35 -21.27 -19.57
N ASN A 165 -17.15 -20.72 -18.65
CA ASN A 165 -17.98 -19.56 -18.96
C ASN A 165 -17.17 -18.28 -18.71
N PRO A 166 -17.16 -17.29 -19.62
CA PRO A 166 -16.44 -16.03 -19.42
C PRO A 166 -16.74 -15.32 -18.09
N SER A 167 -17.93 -15.49 -17.54
CA SER A 167 -18.32 -14.90 -16.25
C SER A 167 -17.85 -15.71 -15.03
N SER A 168 -17.65 -17.04 -15.17
CA SER A 168 -17.23 -17.91 -14.09
C SER A 168 -16.78 -19.26 -14.62
N TYR A 169 -15.55 -19.65 -14.37
CA TYR A 169 -15.09 -21.02 -14.56
C TYR A 169 -15.49 -21.84 -13.34
N GLN A 170 -15.98 -23.08 -13.56
CA GLN A 170 -16.47 -23.90 -12.47
C GLN A 170 -16.38 -25.40 -12.76
N PHE A 171 -16.31 -26.18 -11.68
CA PHE A 171 -16.59 -27.61 -11.69
C PHE A 171 -17.33 -28.02 -10.41
N HIS A 172 -18.02 -29.14 -10.47
CA HIS A 172 -18.78 -29.69 -9.36
C HIS A 172 -18.36 -31.12 -9.09
N LEU A 173 -18.41 -31.53 -7.81
CA LEU A 173 -18.18 -32.90 -7.39
C LEU A 173 -19.49 -33.58 -6.98
N TYR A 174 -19.52 -34.92 -7.03
CA TYR A 174 -20.70 -35.70 -6.62
C TYR A 174 -21.07 -35.54 -5.16
N ASN A 175 -20.15 -35.09 -4.30
CA ASN A 175 -20.42 -34.75 -2.89
C ASN A 175 -21.02 -33.36 -2.70
N ASN A 176 -21.60 -32.75 -3.73
CA ASN A 176 -22.16 -31.40 -3.75
C ASN A 176 -21.14 -30.26 -3.51
N SER A 177 -19.85 -30.55 -3.53
CA SER A 177 -18.81 -29.51 -3.48
C SER A 177 -18.58 -28.89 -4.86
N ALA A 178 -18.08 -27.66 -4.88
CA ALA A 178 -17.77 -26.97 -6.12
C ALA A 178 -16.62 -25.97 -5.95
N VAL A 179 -15.96 -25.67 -7.09
CA VAL A 179 -15.00 -24.57 -7.18
C VAL A 179 -15.47 -23.62 -8.28
N TYR A 180 -15.44 -22.33 -7.98
CA TYR A 180 -15.85 -21.25 -8.89
C TYR A 180 -14.74 -20.21 -8.97
N THR A 181 -14.55 -19.63 -10.15
CA THR A 181 -13.89 -18.33 -10.27
C THR A 181 -14.93 -17.23 -10.26
N LEU A 182 -14.66 -16.13 -9.61
CA LEU A 182 -15.51 -14.94 -9.69
C LEU A 182 -14.81 -13.86 -10.50
N ASN A 183 -15.39 -13.60 -11.67
CA ASN A 183 -14.96 -12.55 -12.59
C ASN A 183 -16.07 -11.50 -12.68
N GLY A 184 -15.72 -10.24 -12.83
CA GLY A 184 -16.66 -9.18 -13.18
C GLY A 184 -17.15 -8.31 -12.04
N SER A 185 -18.31 -7.67 -12.22
CA SER A 185 -18.81 -6.66 -11.30
C SER A 185 -19.14 -7.26 -9.93
N TYR A 186 -18.61 -6.66 -8.88
CA TYR A 186 -18.77 -7.10 -7.49
C TYR A 186 -20.24 -7.09 -7.04
N ASP A 187 -21.05 -6.18 -7.57
CA ASP A 187 -22.48 -6.06 -7.22
C ASP A 187 -23.32 -7.29 -7.58
N ASN A 188 -23.00 -7.97 -8.67
CA ASN A 188 -23.72 -9.18 -9.08
C ASN A 188 -23.41 -10.41 -8.21
N ASN A 189 -22.44 -10.33 -7.33
CA ASN A 189 -21.96 -11.45 -6.52
C ASN A 189 -22.50 -11.44 -5.08
N ARG A 190 -23.23 -10.40 -4.64
CA ARG A 190 -23.69 -10.22 -3.25
C ARG A 190 -24.55 -11.35 -2.69
N SER A 191 -25.19 -12.16 -3.54
CA SER A 191 -26.02 -13.31 -3.12
C SER A 191 -25.25 -14.62 -2.96
N LYS A 192 -23.96 -14.64 -3.21
CA LYS A 192 -23.13 -15.85 -3.17
C LYS A 192 -22.87 -16.30 -1.73
N ARG A 193 -22.66 -17.60 -1.56
CA ARG A 193 -22.26 -18.23 -0.29
C ARG A 193 -21.12 -19.19 -0.55
N SER A 194 -20.13 -19.16 0.31
CA SER A 194 -18.94 -20.01 0.21
C SER A 194 -18.53 -20.58 1.54
N ASN A 195 -17.77 -21.67 1.50
CA ASN A 195 -17.08 -22.23 2.65
C ASN A 195 -15.60 -21.82 2.64
N VAL A 196 -15.04 -21.57 1.46
CA VAL A 196 -13.66 -21.10 1.31
C VAL A 196 -13.62 -19.99 0.27
N ASN A 197 -13.11 -18.83 0.66
CA ASN A 197 -12.67 -17.80 -0.26
C ASN A 197 -11.15 -17.82 -0.34
N PHE A 198 -10.63 -18.09 -1.51
CA PHE A 198 -9.20 -18.04 -1.79
C PHE A 198 -8.90 -16.82 -2.65
N TYR A 199 -8.28 -15.83 -2.05
CA TYR A 199 -7.85 -14.61 -2.72
C TYR A 199 -6.41 -14.80 -3.20
N ASP A 200 -6.20 -14.87 -4.51
CA ASP A 200 -4.85 -14.91 -5.10
C ASP A 200 -4.43 -13.52 -5.57
N GLU A 201 -3.14 -13.22 -5.47
CA GLU A 201 -2.53 -11.93 -5.82
C GLU A 201 -3.22 -10.72 -5.14
N CYS A 202 -3.47 -10.85 -3.84
CA CYS A 202 -4.18 -9.85 -3.02
C CYS A 202 -3.60 -8.44 -3.10
N MET A 203 -2.27 -8.32 -3.30
CA MET A 203 -1.61 -7.02 -3.41
C MET A 203 -2.10 -6.17 -4.59
N ASN A 204 -2.67 -6.82 -5.61
CA ASN A 204 -3.17 -6.14 -6.81
C ASN A 204 -4.69 -5.98 -6.82
N SER A 205 -5.36 -6.39 -5.75
CA SER A 205 -6.82 -6.40 -5.66
C SER A 205 -7.34 -5.14 -4.99
N PRO A 206 -8.42 -4.53 -5.51
CA PRO A 206 -9.05 -3.37 -4.88
C PRO A 206 -9.76 -3.76 -3.58
N ASP A 207 -9.87 -2.82 -2.64
CA ASP A 207 -10.52 -3.02 -1.33
C ASP A 207 -11.97 -3.51 -1.46
N GLU A 208 -12.71 -3.01 -2.45
CA GLU A 208 -14.12 -3.36 -2.74
C GLU A 208 -14.32 -4.86 -2.99
N LEU A 209 -13.32 -5.54 -3.58
CA LEU A 209 -13.37 -7.00 -3.76
C LEU A 209 -13.53 -7.72 -2.41
N PHE A 210 -12.73 -7.34 -1.44
CA PHE A 210 -12.74 -7.96 -0.11
C PHE A 210 -14.00 -7.60 0.66
N GLU A 211 -14.38 -6.33 0.70
CA GLU A 211 -15.58 -5.83 1.38
C GLU A 211 -16.86 -6.52 0.87
N THR A 212 -16.93 -6.79 -0.43
CA THR A 212 -18.10 -7.45 -1.03
C THR A 212 -18.09 -8.96 -0.79
N SER A 213 -16.93 -9.62 -0.83
CA SER A 213 -16.85 -11.08 -0.89
C SER A 213 -16.54 -11.77 0.45
N GLU A 214 -15.89 -11.10 1.41
CA GLU A 214 -15.68 -11.69 2.75
C GLU A 214 -16.99 -12.14 3.42
N PRO A 215 -18.11 -11.40 3.31
CA PRO A 215 -19.39 -11.83 3.85
C PRO A 215 -19.93 -13.15 3.31
N PHE A 216 -19.42 -13.67 2.16
CA PHE A 216 -19.87 -14.97 1.64
C PHE A 216 -19.57 -16.12 2.60
N CYS A 217 -18.47 -16.00 3.37
CA CYS A 217 -18.01 -17.01 4.31
C CYS A 217 -18.52 -16.81 5.76
N THR A 218 -19.44 -15.91 6.01
CA THR A 218 -19.89 -15.60 7.39
C THR A 218 -20.89 -16.60 7.96
N GLN A 219 -21.59 -17.35 7.11
CA GLN A 219 -22.64 -18.25 7.55
C GLN A 219 -22.05 -19.58 8.05
N ASN A 220 -22.12 -19.82 9.36
CA ASN A 220 -21.60 -21.03 10.01
C ASN A 220 -22.67 -22.11 10.27
N SER A 221 -23.96 -21.82 10.06
CA SER A 221 -25.06 -22.78 10.27
C SER A 221 -25.99 -22.80 9.07
N GLU A 222 -26.64 -23.92 8.83
CA GLU A 222 -27.66 -24.03 7.80
C GLU A 222 -28.96 -23.37 8.28
N PHE A 223 -29.63 -22.64 7.36
CA PHE A 223 -30.90 -21.97 7.67
C PHE A 223 -32.01 -22.97 8.12
N ALA A 224 -31.94 -24.18 7.59
CA ALA A 224 -32.92 -25.24 7.87
C ALA A 224 -32.60 -26.08 9.15
N ALA A 225 -31.53 -25.76 9.85
CA ALA A 225 -31.22 -26.39 11.14
C ALA A 225 -32.32 -26.02 12.13
N GLY A 226 -33.21 -26.90 12.44
CA GLY A 226 -34.34 -26.72 13.34
C GLY A 226 -35.65 -27.38 12.89
N VAL A 227 -35.70 -27.84 11.64
CA VAL A 227 -36.84 -28.65 11.19
C VAL A 227 -36.49 -30.15 11.39
N GLY A 228 -36.95 -30.69 12.55
CA GLY A 228 -36.76 -32.11 12.89
C GLY A 228 -35.53 -32.45 13.75
N TYR A 229 -34.78 -31.45 14.20
CA TYR A 229 -33.70 -31.60 15.19
C TYR A 229 -34.14 -31.07 16.56
N ASP A 230 -33.60 -31.65 17.62
CA ASP A 230 -33.75 -31.06 18.94
C ASP A 230 -33.04 -29.68 18.93
N VAL A 231 -33.80 -28.63 19.23
CA VAL A 231 -33.34 -27.22 19.13
C VAL A 231 -32.10 -26.96 19.99
N THR A 232 -31.90 -27.77 21.02
CA THR A 232 -30.72 -27.71 21.89
C THR A 232 -29.45 -28.19 21.22
N ASP A 233 -29.51 -29.21 20.37
CA ASP A 233 -28.30 -29.76 19.70
C ASP A 233 -27.91 -28.95 18.47
N ALA A 234 -28.88 -28.42 17.73
CA ALA A 234 -28.62 -27.63 16.52
C ALA A 234 -28.01 -26.25 16.79
N LEU A 235 -28.19 -25.69 17.99
CA LEU A 235 -27.65 -24.35 18.35
C LEU A 235 -26.24 -24.40 18.98
N ILE A 236 -25.75 -25.58 19.34
CA ILE A 236 -24.55 -25.74 20.17
C ILE A 236 -23.34 -26.29 19.39
N GLU A 237 -23.53 -26.98 18.27
CA GLU A 237 -22.43 -27.54 17.50
C GLU A 237 -21.93 -26.55 16.42
N PRO A 238 -20.75 -25.95 16.60
CA PRO A 238 -20.09 -25.23 15.51
C PRO A 238 -19.76 -26.22 14.39
N LYS A 239 -19.79 -25.76 13.13
CA LYS A 239 -19.32 -26.58 11.99
C LYS A 239 -17.99 -27.25 12.35
N ALA A 240 -17.87 -28.52 12.05
CA ALA A 240 -16.67 -29.31 12.28
C ALA A 240 -15.41 -28.67 11.65
N PHE A 241 -15.62 -27.99 10.53
CA PHE A 241 -14.59 -27.21 9.85
C PHE A 241 -15.08 -25.80 9.63
N PRO A 242 -14.34 -24.77 10.08
CA PRO A 242 -14.73 -23.38 9.90
C PRO A 242 -14.72 -23.00 8.41
N ASN A 243 -15.57 -22.08 8.05
CA ASN A 243 -15.42 -21.39 6.78
C ASN A 243 -14.09 -20.61 6.78
N GLN A 244 -13.46 -20.48 5.62
CA GLN A 244 -12.10 -19.97 5.54
C GLN A 244 -11.98 -18.76 4.61
N LEU A 245 -11.25 -17.75 5.07
CA LEU A 245 -10.74 -16.66 4.26
C LEU A 245 -9.23 -16.81 4.15
N ILE A 246 -8.74 -17.08 2.94
CA ILE A 246 -7.32 -17.30 2.66
C ILE A 246 -6.83 -16.20 1.72
N TYR A 247 -5.90 -15.40 2.20
CA TYR A 247 -5.31 -14.28 1.45
C TYR A 247 -3.90 -14.65 1.04
N ALA A 248 -3.67 -14.81 -0.26
CA ALA A 248 -2.41 -15.27 -0.81
C ALA A 248 -1.79 -14.23 -1.75
N SER A 249 -0.58 -13.77 -1.46
CA SER A 249 0.18 -12.82 -2.29
C SER A 249 1.66 -12.78 -1.87
N SER A 250 2.51 -12.16 -2.68
CA SER A 250 3.75 -11.56 -2.18
C SER A 250 3.43 -10.25 -1.46
N ALA A 251 4.41 -9.68 -0.74
CA ALA A 251 4.21 -8.40 -0.09
C ALA A 251 3.91 -7.29 -1.12
N GLY A 252 3.15 -6.32 -0.70
CA GLY A 252 2.76 -5.15 -1.45
C GLY A 252 3.13 -3.86 -0.74
N ARG A 253 2.21 -2.88 -0.81
CA ARG A 253 2.36 -1.60 -0.11
C ARG A 253 1.63 -1.62 1.23
N THR A 254 2.08 -0.76 2.14
CA THR A 254 1.51 -0.65 3.49
C THR A 254 0.11 -0.03 3.54
N ASP A 255 -0.33 0.65 2.47
CA ASP A 255 -1.67 1.22 2.34
C ASP A 255 -2.73 0.21 1.84
N GLN A 256 -2.31 -0.94 1.29
CA GLN A 256 -3.18 -1.93 0.69
C GLN A 256 -3.91 -2.79 1.73
N TYR A 257 -5.08 -3.33 1.31
CA TYR A 257 -5.89 -4.22 2.13
C TYR A 257 -5.12 -5.44 2.63
N PHE A 258 -4.29 -6.03 1.76
CA PHE A 258 -3.48 -7.21 2.11
C PHE A 258 -2.53 -6.95 3.28
N PHE A 259 -1.90 -5.77 3.37
CA PHE A 259 -1.06 -5.41 4.52
C PHE A 259 -1.85 -5.32 5.83
N ARG A 260 -3.08 -4.76 5.78
CA ARG A 260 -3.94 -4.70 6.96
C ARG A 260 -4.27 -6.11 7.47
N LYS A 261 -4.61 -7.05 6.55
CA LYS A 261 -4.88 -8.45 6.89
C LYS A 261 -3.63 -9.19 7.37
N TYR A 262 -2.48 -8.95 6.74
CA TYR A 262 -1.21 -9.51 7.20
C TYR A 262 -0.91 -9.11 8.65
N ARG A 263 -1.03 -7.82 8.98
CA ARG A 263 -0.85 -7.35 10.35
C ARG A 263 -1.88 -7.90 11.33
N GLU A 264 -3.13 -7.93 10.94
CA GLU A 264 -4.20 -8.48 11.78
C GLU A 264 -3.94 -9.95 12.11
N CYS A 265 -3.72 -10.77 11.08
CA CYS A 265 -3.50 -12.20 11.26
C CYS A 265 -2.21 -12.49 12.06
N SER A 266 -1.13 -11.76 11.81
CA SER A 266 0.12 -11.90 12.55
C SER A 266 -0.09 -11.58 14.04
N LEU A 267 -0.70 -10.43 14.35
CA LEU A 267 -0.94 -10.03 15.75
C LEU A 267 -1.88 -10.98 16.49
N ARG A 268 -2.91 -11.50 15.82
CA ARG A 268 -3.85 -12.46 16.40
C ARG A 268 -3.18 -13.82 16.64
N MET A 269 -2.39 -14.28 15.68
CA MET A 269 -1.60 -15.51 15.81
C MET A 269 -0.59 -15.40 16.97
N ASP A 270 0.13 -14.29 17.08
CA ASP A 270 1.08 -14.03 18.16
C ASP A 270 0.38 -13.94 19.53
N ALA A 271 -0.87 -13.47 19.56
CA ALA A 271 -1.70 -13.48 20.76
C ALA A 271 -2.27 -14.88 21.11
N GLY A 272 -1.96 -15.91 20.31
CA GLY A 272 -2.38 -17.30 20.54
C GLY A 272 -3.78 -17.65 20.04
N ASP A 273 -4.41 -16.80 19.20
CA ASP A 273 -5.71 -17.10 18.60
C ASP A 273 -5.55 -18.12 17.46
N LYS A 274 -5.93 -19.36 17.72
CA LYS A 274 -5.78 -20.50 16.79
C LYS A 274 -6.65 -20.39 15.52
N ARG A 275 -7.58 -19.43 15.47
CA ARG A 275 -8.37 -19.17 14.24
C ARG A 275 -7.55 -18.45 13.17
N TYR A 276 -6.44 -17.83 13.55
CA TYR A 276 -5.61 -17.02 12.68
C TYR A 276 -4.28 -17.70 12.40
N PHE A 277 -3.87 -17.67 11.15
CA PHE A 277 -2.57 -18.14 10.69
C PHE A 277 -1.95 -17.15 9.72
N CYS A 278 -0.69 -16.82 9.92
CA CYS A 278 0.09 -15.96 9.04
C CYS A 278 1.40 -16.64 8.68
N ALA A 279 1.62 -16.90 7.39
CA ALA A 279 2.87 -17.37 6.86
C ALA A 279 3.61 -16.24 6.14
N ASP A 280 4.90 -16.12 6.41
CA ASP A 280 5.82 -15.24 5.70
C ASP A 280 6.97 -16.06 5.11
N ILE A 281 6.88 -16.37 3.81
CA ILE A 281 7.81 -17.21 3.08
C ILE A 281 8.55 -16.35 2.03
N ASN A 282 9.67 -15.80 2.42
CA ASN A 282 10.51 -14.96 1.58
C ASN A 282 11.46 -15.79 0.67
N ALA A 283 12.21 -15.11 -0.20
CA ALA A 283 13.15 -15.75 -1.12
C ALA A 283 14.20 -16.60 -0.41
N ASP A 284 14.71 -16.16 0.72
CA ASP A 284 15.71 -16.92 1.51
C ASP A 284 15.19 -18.28 1.92
N THR A 285 13.93 -18.34 2.37
CA THR A 285 13.26 -19.60 2.74
C THR A 285 13.12 -20.53 1.54
N VAL A 286 12.81 -19.98 0.36
CA VAL A 286 12.65 -20.76 -0.88
C VAL A 286 13.99 -21.26 -1.41
N ILE A 287 15.03 -20.42 -1.39
CA ILE A 287 16.38 -20.78 -1.83
C ILE A 287 16.99 -21.85 -0.92
N LYS A 288 16.77 -21.71 0.39
CA LYS A 288 17.26 -22.63 1.42
C LYS A 288 16.23 -23.70 1.80
N ALA A 289 15.30 -24.00 0.88
CA ALA A 289 14.22 -24.95 1.14
C ALA A 289 14.77 -26.33 1.54
N THR A 290 14.14 -26.93 2.53
CA THR A 290 14.44 -28.28 3.01
C THR A 290 13.28 -29.23 2.71
N LYS A 291 13.62 -30.51 2.70
CA LYS A 291 12.67 -31.62 2.63
C LYS A 291 13.05 -32.65 3.70
N GLY A 292 12.19 -32.78 4.70
CA GLY A 292 12.51 -33.59 5.87
C GLY A 292 13.79 -33.12 6.59
N GLY A 293 14.03 -31.81 6.62
CA GLY A 293 15.23 -31.22 7.23
C GLY A 293 16.49 -31.24 6.35
N VAL A 294 16.45 -31.87 5.16
CA VAL A 294 17.60 -31.94 4.24
C VAL A 294 17.46 -30.83 3.17
N LEU A 295 18.54 -30.08 2.96
CA LEU A 295 18.57 -28.99 1.96
C LEU A 295 18.32 -29.53 0.54
N MET A 296 17.44 -28.85 -0.19
CA MET A 296 17.13 -29.23 -1.56
C MET A 296 18.27 -28.86 -2.52
N PRO A 297 18.77 -29.84 -3.32
CA PRO A 297 19.88 -29.59 -4.25
C PRO A 297 19.48 -28.71 -5.44
N LYS A 298 18.17 -28.60 -5.75
CA LYS A 298 17.61 -27.75 -6.79
C LYS A 298 16.38 -27.03 -6.23
N PRO A 299 16.57 -25.85 -5.62
CA PRO A 299 15.46 -25.06 -5.11
C PRO A 299 14.62 -24.47 -6.26
N LEU A 300 13.39 -24.04 -5.94
CA LEU A 300 12.48 -23.39 -6.91
C LEU A 300 12.98 -22.00 -7.33
N LEU A 301 13.85 -21.39 -6.56
CA LEU A 301 14.39 -20.04 -6.77
C LEU A 301 15.89 -20.06 -6.50
N THR A 302 16.66 -19.32 -7.30
CA THR A 302 18.11 -19.14 -7.12
C THR A 302 18.43 -17.70 -6.70
N GLN A 303 19.55 -17.51 -6.01
CA GLN A 303 20.01 -16.21 -5.58
C GLN A 303 20.24 -15.25 -6.77
N GLU A 304 20.75 -15.76 -7.89
CA GLU A 304 21.01 -14.98 -9.10
C GLU A 304 19.76 -14.28 -9.64
N VAL A 305 18.60 -14.96 -9.61
CA VAL A 305 17.31 -14.41 -10.05
C VAL A 305 16.88 -13.26 -9.14
N VAL A 306 17.05 -13.44 -7.83
CA VAL A 306 16.73 -12.39 -6.84
C VAL A 306 17.64 -11.19 -7.01
N ASP A 307 18.95 -11.42 -7.14
CA ASP A 307 19.93 -10.34 -7.30
C ASP A 307 19.73 -9.56 -8.60
N ALA A 308 19.35 -10.24 -9.69
CA ALA A 308 19.03 -9.60 -10.96
C ALA A 308 17.83 -8.65 -10.79
N ARG A 309 16.76 -9.10 -10.14
CA ARG A 309 15.57 -8.27 -9.89
C ARG A 309 15.87 -7.10 -8.95
N MET A 310 16.67 -7.35 -7.90
CA MET A 310 17.10 -6.31 -6.96
C MET A 310 17.94 -5.20 -7.64
N ARG A 311 18.72 -5.55 -8.67
CA ARG A 311 19.49 -4.57 -9.45
C ARG A 311 18.61 -3.77 -10.40
N GLU A 312 17.60 -4.40 -10.99
CA GLU A 312 16.66 -3.78 -11.93
C GLU A 312 15.72 -2.81 -11.22
N ASP A 313 15.05 -3.28 -10.18
CA ASP A 313 14.13 -2.51 -9.34
C ASP A 313 14.20 -3.05 -7.89
N LYS A 314 14.94 -2.33 -7.06
CA LYS A 314 15.18 -2.74 -5.67
C LYS A 314 13.88 -2.86 -4.85
N GLU A 315 12.95 -1.93 -5.05
CA GLU A 315 11.70 -1.93 -4.26
C GLU A 315 10.77 -3.06 -4.69
N ALA A 316 10.62 -3.27 -6.00
CA ALA A 316 9.87 -4.42 -6.50
C ALA A 316 10.52 -5.74 -6.05
N GLY A 317 11.86 -5.82 -6.09
CA GLY A 317 12.60 -6.96 -5.57
C GLY A 317 12.34 -7.23 -4.09
N LEU A 318 12.34 -6.18 -3.26
CA LEU A 318 12.02 -6.29 -1.83
C LEU A 318 10.58 -6.79 -1.59
N ARG A 319 9.61 -6.29 -2.34
CA ARG A 319 8.22 -6.74 -2.22
C ARG A 319 8.03 -8.17 -2.73
N GLU A 320 8.47 -8.44 -3.95
CA GLU A 320 8.17 -9.69 -4.66
C GLU A 320 8.95 -10.89 -4.13
N TYR A 321 10.18 -10.69 -3.66
CA TYR A 321 11.08 -11.74 -3.20
C TYR A 321 11.39 -11.65 -1.71
N GLY A 322 11.56 -10.44 -1.19
CA GLY A 322 11.89 -10.22 0.21
C GLY A 322 10.70 -10.28 1.16
N ASN A 323 9.48 -10.24 0.66
CA ASN A 323 8.23 -10.07 1.42
C ASN A 323 8.24 -8.82 2.33
N ILE A 324 8.94 -7.78 1.92
CA ILE A 324 9.00 -6.52 2.65
C ILE A 324 7.91 -5.60 2.12
N PHE A 325 6.95 -5.28 2.97
CA PHE A 325 5.95 -4.29 2.65
C PHE A 325 6.59 -2.91 2.62
N THR A 326 6.40 -2.18 1.51
CA THR A 326 6.98 -0.86 1.32
C THR A 326 5.89 0.21 1.41
N SER A 327 6.26 1.39 1.92
CA SER A 327 5.36 2.56 1.90
C SER A 327 5.33 3.23 0.53
N GLU A 328 6.16 2.77 -0.42
CA GLU A 328 6.43 3.42 -1.70
C GLU A 328 6.37 2.43 -2.87
N GLY A 329 6.26 2.97 -4.09
CA GLY A 329 6.41 2.20 -5.33
C GLY A 329 5.11 1.64 -5.90
N GLY A 330 4.00 2.39 -5.85
CA GLY A 330 2.84 2.12 -6.71
C GLY A 330 3.13 2.47 -8.16
N ASP A 331 2.65 1.66 -9.11
CA ASP A 331 2.68 2.00 -10.53
C ASP A 331 2.10 3.41 -10.72
N GLY A 332 2.95 4.37 -11.11
CA GLY A 332 2.54 5.74 -11.34
C GLY A 332 2.88 6.74 -10.23
N GLN A 333 3.46 6.35 -9.09
CA GLN A 333 3.95 7.32 -8.11
C GLN A 333 5.05 8.19 -8.74
N ILE A 334 4.86 9.50 -8.68
CA ILE A 334 5.73 10.46 -9.39
C ILE A 334 6.94 10.84 -8.53
N ILE A 335 6.73 11.03 -7.22
CA ILE A 335 7.75 11.50 -6.28
C ILE A 335 8.00 10.41 -5.23
N ARG A 336 9.25 10.02 -5.03
CA ARG A 336 9.64 9.00 -4.06
C ARG A 336 10.07 9.63 -2.73
N ARG A 337 9.79 8.95 -1.62
CA ARG A 337 10.23 9.38 -0.29
C ARG A 337 11.77 9.51 -0.21
N ALA A 338 12.48 8.61 -0.85
CA ALA A 338 13.94 8.67 -0.93
C ALA A 338 14.45 9.97 -1.56
N ASP A 339 13.75 10.53 -2.56
CA ASP A 339 14.10 11.81 -3.18
C ASP A 339 13.84 12.98 -2.23
N ILE A 340 12.74 12.94 -1.47
CA ILE A 340 12.45 13.95 -0.44
C ILE A 340 13.51 13.89 0.67
N ILE A 341 13.81 12.70 1.21
CA ILE A 341 14.81 12.52 2.28
C ILE A 341 16.18 13.00 1.83
N ARG A 342 16.60 12.64 0.60
CA ARG A 342 17.90 13.08 0.05
C ARG A 342 18.02 14.59 -0.04
N ASN A 343 16.91 15.28 -0.28
CA ASN A 343 16.86 16.74 -0.37
C ASN A 343 16.41 17.40 0.95
N SER A 344 16.34 16.66 2.05
CA SER A 344 15.96 17.19 3.37
C SER A 344 17.17 17.50 4.22
N VAL A 345 17.15 18.63 4.89
CA VAL A 345 18.24 19.14 5.74
C VAL A 345 17.74 19.54 7.12
N PRO A 346 18.54 19.35 8.20
CA PRO A 346 18.19 19.76 9.56
C PRO A 346 18.25 21.29 9.67
N ARG A 347 17.11 21.93 9.47
CA ARG A 347 17.00 23.39 9.47
C ARG A 347 15.73 23.85 10.17
N VAL A 348 15.84 24.97 10.87
CA VAL A 348 14.68 25.71 11.39
C VAL A 348 13.98 26.43 10.24
N PRO A 349 12.64 26.45 10.18
CA PRO A 349 11.91 27.22 9.17
C PRO A 349 12.18 28.72 9.34
N ASP A 350 12.18 29.45 8.23
CA ASP A 350 12.27 30.90 8.27
C ASP A 350 10.87 31.50 8.16
N LEU A 351 10.42 32.10 9.25
CA LEU A 351 9.08 32.71 9.33
C LEU A 351 9.02 34.11 8.70
N LYS A 352 10.17 34.74 8.54
CA LYS A 352 10.37 36.04 7.89
C LYS A 352 11.79 36.22 7.41
N ASN A 353 12.02 37.19 6.53
CA ASN A 353 13.37 37.59 6.09
C ASN A 353 14.11 38.28 7.25
N LYS A 354 15.10 37.59 7.84
CA LYS A 354 15.86 38.09 9.00
C LYS A 354 17.09 38.89 8.60
N ASP A 355 17.67 38.64 7.43
CA ASP A 355 18.91 39.25 6.95
C ASP A 355 18.67 40.46 6.03
N GLY A 356 17.44 40.66 5.57
CA GLY A 356 17.06 41.75 4.68
C GLY A 356 17.62 41.69 3.26
N VAL A 357 18.28 40.56 2.87
CA VAL A 357 18.91 40.40 1.56
C VAL A 357 18.51 39.11 0.84
N SER A 358 18.09 38.07 1.57
CA SER A 358 17.61 36.81 1.01
C SER A 358 16.43 37.03 0.07
N LYS A 359 16.38 36.26 -1.01
CA LYS A 359 15.37 36.39 -2.06
C LYS A 359 14.35 35.26 -1.98
N TYR A 360 13.08 35.60 -2.17
CA TYR A 360 11.98 34.68 -1.97
C TYR A 360 11.03 34.61 -3.17
N VAL A 361 10.42 33.43 -3.36
CA VAL A 361 9.28 33.21 -4.24
C VAL A 361 8.11 32.74 -3.37
N LEU A 362 6.96 33.37 -3.53
CA LEU A 362 5.72 33.01 -2.87
C LEU A 362 4.80 32.31 -3.88
N MET A 363 4.22 31.18 -3.48
CA MET A 363 3.26 30.43 -4.28
C MET A 363 1.97 30.32 -3.50
N TYR A 364 0.89 30.88 -4.04
CA TYR A 364 -0.40 30.98 -3.36
C TYR A 364 -1.48 30.22 -4.10
N ASP A 365 -2.07 29.24 -3.42
CA ASP A 365 -3.25 28.49 -3.85
C ASP A 365 -4.46 28.96 -3.02
N PRO A 366 -5.34 29.80 -3.60
CA PRO A 366 -6.52 30.32 -2.90
C PRO A 366 -7.64 29.29 -2.87
N ALA A 367 -8.23 29.07 -1.70
CA ALA A 367 -9.42 28.24 -1.54
C ALA A 367 -10.47 28.94 -0.68
N ARG A 368 -11.76 28.61 -0.85
CA ARG A 368 -12.85 29.27 -0.11
C ARG A 368 -13.87 28.34 0.54
N LEU A 369 -14.08 27.13 0.05
CA LEU A 369 -15.19 26.28 0.50
C LEU A 369 -14.75 25.03 1.27
N ALA A 370 -14.11 24.11 0.62
CA ALA A 370 -13.76 22.80 1.20
C ALA A 370 -12.25 22.63 1.41
N ASP A 371 -11.46 23.17 0.50
CA ASP A 371 -10.01 23.07 0.52
C ASP A 371 -9.37 24.16 1.35
N ARG A 372 -8.12 24.00 1.73
CA ARG A 372 -7.36 24.99 2.49
C ARG A 372 -6.64 25.92 1.54
N ALA A 373 -6.76 27.22 1.78
CA ALA A 373 -5.90 28.18 1.12
C ALA A 373 -4.48 28.08 1.73
N VAL A 374 -3.48 27.97 0.87
CA VAL A 374 -2.10 27.73 1.27
C VAL A 374 -1.14 28.68 0.57
N ILE A 375 -0.18 29.21 1.31
CA ILE A 375 0.96 29.96 0.77
C ILE A 375 2.23 29.14 1.06
N LEU A 376 2.96 28.78 0.01
CA LEU A 376 4.26 28.17 0.12
C LEU A 376 5.33 29.23 -0.13
N VAL A 377 6.36 29.27 0.71
CA VAL A 377 7.46 30.22 0.59
C VAL A 377 8.75 29.47 0.34
N ALA A 378 9.43 29.84 -0.73
CA ALA A 378 10.73 29.32 -1.09
C ALA A 378 11.78 30.42 -1.13
N GLU A 379 12.88 30.23 -0.38
CA GLU A 379 14.09 31.02 -0.55
C GLU A 379 14.84 30.57 -1.81
N VAL A 380 15.34 31.50 -2.59
CA VAL A 380 16.16 31.24 -3.79
C VAL A 380 17.56 31.78 -3.57
N TYR A 381 18.55 30.93 -3.66
CA TYR A 381 19.93 31.31 -3.39
C TYR A 381 20.90 30.64 -4.37
N MET A 382 22.10 31.22 -4.48
CA MET A 382 23.17 30.69 -5.31
C MET A 382 24.05 29.75 -4.48
N ASP A 383 24.13 28.49 -4.87
CA ASP A 383 25.05 27.50 -4.31
C ASP A 383 26.32 27.45 -5.17
N GLU A 384 27.50 27.37 -4.56
CA GLU A 384 28.79 27.38 -5.25
C GLU A 384 28.98 26.16 -6.18
N ASN A 385 28.37 25.02 -5.86
CA ASN A 385 28.55 23.75 -6.59
C ASN A 385 27.40 23.47 -7.57
N PHE A 386 26.18 23.88 -7.23
CA PHE A 386 24.95 23.51 -7.94
C PHE A 386 24.32 24.67 -8.72
N GLY A 387 24.77 25.90 -8.50
CA GLY A 387 24.14 27.08 -9.08
C GLY A 387 22.88 27.50 -8.31
N TRP A 388 21.82 27.96 -9.00
CA TRP A 388 20.59 28.40 -8.35
C TRP A 388 19.84 27.22 -7.72
N LYS A 389 19.55 27.36 -6.43
CA LYS A 389 18.76 26.41 -5.63
C LYS A 389 17.55 27.09 -5.01
N ALA A 390 16.51 26.30 -4.79
CA ALA A 390 15.34 26.71 -4.03
C ALA A 390 15.26 25.91 -2.72
N ARG A 391 14.85 26.59 -1.64
CA ARG A 391 14.68 26.01 -0.32
C ARG A 391 13.28 26.33 0.19
N ILE A 392 12.49 25.30 0.49
CA ILE A 392 11.17 25.49 1.10
C ILE A 392 11.38 25.88 2.57
N VAL A 393 11.09 27.13 2.88
CA VAL A 393 11.33 27.69 4.21
C VAL A 393 10.09 27.78 5.07
N ASN A 394 8.90 27.86 4.45
CA ASN A 394 7.63 27.90 5.17
C ASN A 394 6.47 27.42 4.28
N VAL A 395 5.44 26.89 4.94
CA VAL A 395 4.14 26.57 4.35
C VAL A 395 3.07 27.10 5.29
N ILE A 396 2.25 28.02 4.83
CA ILE A 396 1.28 28.75 5.65
C ILE A 396 -0.13 28.40 5.20
N SER A 397 -0.91 27.79 6.09
CA SER A 397 -2.30 27.46 5.84
C SER A 397 -3.21 28.59 6.34
N LEU A 398 -3.95 29.24 5.44
CA LEU A 398 -4.84 30.35 5.75
C LEU A 398 -6.22 29.84 6.18
N VAL A 399 -6.33 29.45 7.45
CA VAL A 399 -7.56 28.92 8.05
C VAL A 399 -8.07 29.84 9.16
N ASP A 400 -9.39 29.94 9.27
CA ASP A 400 -10.02 30.65 10.38
C ASP A 400 -9.95 29.78 11.65
N MET A 401 -9.13 30.20 12.59
CA MET A 401 -8.91 29.50 13.86
C MET A 401 -10.07 29.67 14.85
N LEU A 402 -10.98 30.62 14.61
CA LEU A 402 -12.13 30.89 15.48
C LEU A 402 -13.29 29.91 15.23
N THR A 403 -13.27 29.20 14.09
CA THR A 403 -14.30 28.23 13.77
C THR A 403 -13.92 26.80 14.22
N LYS A 404 -14.89 26.06 14.78
CA LYS A 404 -14.66 24.65 15.19
C LYS A 404 -14.24 23.74 14.03
N LYS A 405 -14.56 24.08 12.79
CA LYS A 405 -14.29 23.28 11.58
C LYS A 405 -13.05 23.72 10.79
N LYS A 406 -12.25 24.66 11.28
CA LYS A 406 -11.07 25.19 10.54
C LYS A 406 -11.38 25.44 9.05
N THR A 407 -12.36 26.29 8.78
CA THR A 407 -12.73 26.70 7.42
C THR A 407 -11.69 27.66 6.85
N PRO A 408 -11.54 27.77 5.51
CA PRO A 408 -10.69 28.78 4.91
C PRO A 408 -11.12 30.19 5.32
N MET A 409 -10.15 31.09 5.47
CA MET A 409 -10.42 32.48 5.75
C MET A 409 -11.28 33.11 4.64
N SER A 410 -12.04 34.17 4.95
CA SER A 410 -12.70 34.95 3.93
C SER A 410 -11.69 35.62 2.98
N THR A 411 -12.05 35.85 1.74
CA THR A 411 -11.15 36.44 0.73
C THR A 411 -10.46 37.73 1.20
N PRO A 412 -11.15 38.70 1.84
CA PRO A 412 -10.48 39.89 2.38
C PRO A 412 -9.42 39.58 3.42
N ASN A 413 -9.68 38.61 4.30
CA ASN A 413 -8.72 38.18 5.32
C ASN A 413 -7.51 37.44 4.70
N GLN A 414 -7.75 36.64 3.66
CA GLN A 414 -6.65 35.99 2.91
C GLN A 414 -5.77 37.07 2.24
N VAL A 415 -6.36 38.09 1.62
CA VAL A 415 -5.61 39.18 1.02
C VAL A 415 -4.81 39.98 2.06
N LYS A 416 -5.40 40.26 3.21
CA LYS A 416 -4.68 40.92 4.31
C LYS A 416 -3.49 40.06 4.79
N ALA A 417 -3.70 38.78 4.96
CA ALA A 417 -2.63 37.85 5.35
C ALA A 417 -1.53 37.75 4.27
N LEU A 418 -1.90 37.69 2.98
CA LEU A 418 -0.95 37.67 1.88
C LEU A 418 -0.10 38.96 1.85
N LYS A 419 -0.70 40.11 2.00
CA LYS A 419 0.00 41.41 2.07
C LYS A 419 1.02 41.41 3.21
N GLN A 420 0.63 40.95 4.40
CA GLN A 420 1.56 40.85 5.55
C GLN A 420 2.71 39.87 5.27
N ILE A 421 2.43 38.70 4.70
CA ILE A 421 3.46 37.71 4.34
C ILE A 421 4.44 38.27 3.30
N ILE A 422 3.95 39.03 2.33
CA ILE A 422 4.83 39.70 1.36
C ILE A 422 5.80 40.65 2.07
N LEU A 423 5.32 41.44 3.05
CA LEU A 423 6.17 42.36 3.83
C LEU A 423 7.16 41.60 4.72
N ASP A 424 6.71 40.54 5.39
CA ASP A 424 7.54 39.72 6.28
C ASP A 424 8.73 39.12 5.52
N TYR A 425 8.54 38.68 4.28
CA TYR A 425 9.62 38.12 3.45
C TYR A 425 10.36 39.16 2.60
N ASN A 426 9.78 40.32 2.35
CA ASN A 426 10.55 41.42 1.77
C ASN A 426 11.59 41.98 2.74
N GLY A 427 11.30 41.96 4.05
CA GLY A 427 12.16 42.45 5.11
C GLY A 427 12.03 43.96 5.35
N GLU A 428 12.35 44.37 6.57
CA GLU A 428 12.26 45.76 7.01
C GLU A 428 13.22 46.65 6.22
N GLY A 429 12.73 47.84 5.82
CA GLY A 429 13.54 48.88 5.14
C GLY A 429 13.75 48.63 3.64
N ASN A 430 13.24 47.55 3.06
CA ASN A 430 13.27 47.33 1.61
C ASN A 430 12.03 47.91 0.93
N ALA A 431 12.26 48.83 0.03
CA ALA A 431 11.19 49.37 -0.80
C ALA A 431 10.89 48.43 -2.00
N ASP A 432 9.73 48.67 -2.65
CA ASP A 432 9.37 48.09 -3.94
C ASP A 432 9.53 46.53 -4.04
N TYR A 433 9.43 45.83 -2.91
CA TYR A 433 9.47 44.35 -2.84
C TYR A 433 10.77 43.73 -3.42
N GLU A 434 11.90 44.40 -3.22
CA GLU A 434 13.20 44.02 -3.81
C GLU A 434 13.62 42.58 -3.50
N ASN A 435 13.19 42.01 -2.37
CA ASN A 435 13.50 40.64 -1.95
C ASN A 435 12.45 39.60 -2.37
N ILE A 436 11.38 40.01 -3.05
CA ILE A 436 10.36 39.13 -3.61
C ILE A 436 10.62 38.99 -5.11
N LEU A 437 11.12 37.82 -5.53
CA LEU A 437 11.39 37.53 -6.94
C LEU A 437 10.13 37.29 -7.75
N ALA A 438 9.15 36.58 -7.16
CA ALA A 438 7.88 36.31 -7.80
C ALA A 438 6.79 35.97 -6.77
N ILE A 439 5.56 36.30 -7.06
CA ILE A 439 4.35 35.87 -6.38
C ILE A 439 3.48 35.14 -7.41
N LEU A 440 3.42 33.82 -7.30
CA LEU A 440 2.67 32.96 -8.21
C LEU A 440 1.29 32.68 -7.58
N VAL A 441 0.21 33.09 -8.24
CA VAL A 441 -1.16 32.87 -7.77
C VAL A 441 -1.87 31.89 -8.69
N ASP A 442 -2.42 30.81 -8.13
CA ASP A 442 -3.24 29.88 -8.92
C ASP A 442 -4.55 30.56 -9.32
N SER A 443 -4.68 30.85 -10.61
CA SER A 443 -5.89 31.43 -11.19
C SER A 443 -6.96 30.38 -11.50
N GLY A 444 -6.62 29.09 -11.50
CA GLY A 444 -7.50 28.00 -11.90
C GLY A 444 -8.07 28.17 -13.33
N SER A 445 -9.08 27.39 -13.66
CA SER A 445 -9.87 27.60 -14.88
C SER A 445 -11.05 28.56 -14.63
N GLY A 446 -10.76 29.82 -14.36
CA GLY A 446 -11.75 30.86 -13.94
C GLY A 446 -11.90 30.95 -12.42
N GLY A 447 -10.89 30.53 -11.66
CA GLY A 447 -10.94 30.26 -10.26
C GLY A 447 -10.80 31.43 -9.30
N ALA A 448 -10.72 31.11 -8.02
CA ALA A 448 -10.71 32.06 -6.90
C ALA A 448 -9.49 33.00 -6.86
N GLY A 449 -8.42 32.71 -7.59
CA GLY A 449 -7.21 33.54 -7.62
C GLY A 449 -7.33 34.81 -8.41
N VAL A 450 -8.17 34.83 -9.45
CA VAL A 450 -8.35 36.03 -10.31
C VAL A 450 -8.88 37.23 -9.52
N PRO A 451 -9.96 37.12 -8.72
CA PRO A 451 -10.44 38.25 -7.91
C PRO A 451 -9.45 38.72 -6.84
N ILE A 452 -8.53 37.88 -6.38
CA ILE A 452 -7.56 38.25 -5.35
C ILE A 452 -6.58 39.29 -5.88
N THR A 453 -6.19 39.17 -7.15
CA THR A 453 -5.27 40.13 -7.76
C THR A 453 -5.90 41.51 -7.91
N ASP A 454 -7.23 41.61 -8.03
CA ASP A 454 -7.93 42.89 -8.07
C ASP A 454 -7.74 43.70 -6.77
N PHE A 455 -7.54 43.01 -5.62
CA PHE A 455 -7.24 43.64 -4.33
C PHE A 455 -5.77 44.02 -4.15
N LEU A 456 -4.90 43.60 -5.04
CA LEU A 456 -3.46 43.90 -5.00
C LEU A 456 -3.06 45.06 -5.92
N CYS A 457 -3.94 45.47 -6.83
CA CYS A 457 -3.61 46.47 -7.87
C CYS A 457 -3.41 47.87 -7.32
N GLU A 458 -4.13 48.25 -6.26
CA GLU A 458 -4.07 49.56 -5.65
C GLU A 458 -3.00 49.67 -4.59
N ASP A 459 -2.45 50.90 -4.41
CA ASP A 459 -1.56 51.19 -3.29
C ASP A 459 -2.31 50.97 -1.98
N TRP A 460 -1.63 50.50 -0.97
CA TRP A 460 -2.24 50.07 0.29
C TRP A 460 -1.38 50.45 1.52
N GLU A 461 -2.06 50.68 2.61
CA GLU A 461 -1.45 51.01 3.90
C GLU A 461 -1.36 49.76 4.78
N ASP A 462 -0.21 49.54 5.42
CA ASP A 462 -0.04 48.45 6.39
C ASP A 462 -0.57 48.85 7.78
N ASP A 463 -0.54 47.91 8.73
CA ASP A 463 -1.00 48.12 10.10
C ASP A 463 -0.14 49.18 10.87
N ASN A 464 1.02 49.59 10.34
CA ASN A 464 1.90 50.62 10.88
C ASN A 464 1.71 52.00 10.22
N GLY A 465 0.82 52.12 9.26
CA GLY A 465 0.56 53.35 8.54
C GLY A 465 1.54 53.64 7.39
N VAL A 466 2.29 52.64 6.94
CA VAL A 466 3.24 52.74 5.82
C VAL A 466 2.53 52.44 4.50
N MET A 467 2.68 53.32 3.53
CA MET A 467 2.11 53.12 2.21
C MET A 467 2.99 52.24 1.34
N HIS A 468 2.40 51.20 0.75
CA HIS A 468 3.02 50.27 -0.18
C HIS A 468 2.38 50.35 -1.55
N ARG A 469 3.17 50.17 -2.59
CA ARG A 469 2.72 50.19 -3.98
C ARG A 469 1.91 48.92 -4.31
N GLY A 470 0.92 49.08 -5.17
CA GLY A 470 0.16 47.95 -5.70
C GLY A 470 1.00 47.02 -6.57
N LEU A 471 0.47 45.80 -6.85
CA LEU A 471 1.08 44.79 -7.70
C LEU A 471 0.12 44.43 -8.83
N ILE A 472 0.63 44.34 -10.06
CA ILE A 472 -0.15 43.97 -11.25
C ILE A 472 0.55 42.89 -12.06
N ASP A 473 -0.24 42.07 -12.78
CA ASP A 473 0.21 41.19 -13.84
C ASP A 473 -0.34 41.68 -15.18
N SER A 474 0.45 42.47 -15.88
CA SER A 474 0.05 43.04 -17.19
C SER A 474 0.03 41.98 -18.30
N GLY A 475 0.67 40.83 -18.11
CA GLY A 475 0.71 39.72 -19.08
C GLY A 475 -0.55 38.86 -19.07
N PHE A 476 -1.23 38.76 -17.93
CA PHE A 476 -2.40 37.89 -17.79
C PHE A 476 -3.67 38.47 -18.47
N ARG A 477 -3.84 39.80 -18.38
CA ARG A 477 -4.99 40.54 -18.98
C ARG A 477 -4.51 41.72 -19.82
N PRO A 478 -3.88 41.49 -20.97
CA PRO A 478 -3.28 42.55 -21.76
C PRO A 478 -4.31 43.57 -22.26
N ASP A 479 -5.56 43.16 -22.51
CA ASP A 479 -6.65 44.02 -22.99
C ASP A 479 -7.14 45.01 -21.93
N GLU A 480 -6.92 44.74 -20.65
CA GLU A 480 -7.38 45.62 -19.54
C GLU A 480 -6.47 46.81 -19.30
N LYS A 481 -5.34 46.94 -20.00
CA LYS A 481 -4.38 48.03 -19.87
C LYS A 481 -4.01 48.36 -18.41
N MET A 482 -3.69 47.30 -17.64
CA MET A 482 -3.43 47.37 -16.19
C MET A 482 -2.43 48.48 -15.82
N LYS A 483 -1.33 48.63 -16.58
CA LYS A 483 -0.35 49.72 -16.38
C LYS A 483 -0.94 51.13 -16.48
N SER A 484 -1.93 51.34 -17.36
CA SER A 484 -2.58 52.63 -17.51
C SER A 484 -3.61 52.90 -16.42
N LYS A 485 -4.24 51.85 -15.90
CA LYS A 485 -5.21 51.97 -14.79
C LYS A 485 -4.51 52.16 -13.44
N PHE A 486 -3.38 51.50 -13.24
CA PHE A 486 -2.62 51.51 -11.98
C PHE A 486 -1.15 51.91 -12.24
N PRO A 487 -0.87 53.19 -12.50
CA PRO A 487 0.44 53.66 -12.93
C PRO A 487 1.55 53.50 -11.86
N ASN A 488 1.16 53.49 -10.58
CA ASN A 488 2.10 53.31 -9.47
C ASN A 488 2.41 51.85 -9.17
N ALA A 489 1.57 50.92 -9.63
CA ALA A 489 1.72 49.51 -9.31
C ALA A 489 2.98 48.90 -9.96
N ILE A 490 3.62 47.99 -9.23
CA ILE A 490 4.78 47.25 -9.70
C ILE A 490 4.31 46.08 -10.57
N ASP A 491 4.91 45.97 -11.74
CA ASP A 491 4.65 44.90 -12.71
C ASP A 491 5.86 43.96 -12.79
N GLY A 492 5.61 42.65 -13.04
CA GLY A 492 6.67 41.68 -13.23
C GLY A 492 7.02 40.86 -11.98
N ILE A 493 6.38 41.12 -10.84
CA ILE A 493 6.53 40.33 -9.62
C ILE A 493 5.32 39.39 -9.42
N LEU A 494 4.10 39.92 -9.68
CA LEU A 494 2.87 39.15 -9.57
C LEU A 494 2.59 38.39 -10.87
N HIS A 495 2.35 37.09 -10.78
CA HIS A 495 2.04 36.22 -11.91
C HIS A 495 0.83 35.35 -11.60
N LEU A 496 -0.20 35.45 -12.44
CA LEU A 496 -1.31 34.51 -12.41
C LEU A 496 -0.99 33.31 -13.28
N ILE A 497 -1.05 32.14 -12.68
CA ILE A 497 -0.76 30.88 -13.35
C ILE A 497 -2.01 29.99 -13.41
N SER A 498 -2.11 29.16 -14.44
CA SER A 498 -3.13 28.11 -14.55
C SER A 498 -2.42 26.74 -14.53
N PRO A 499 -2.19 26.17 -13.34
CA PRO A 499 -1.40 24.93 -13.22
C PRO A 499 -1.97 23.77 -14.04
N ALA A 500 -3.29 23.73 -14.23
CA ALA A 500 -3.96 22.68 -15.01
C ALA A 500 -3.42 22.55 -16.45
N LYS A 501 -2.97 23.65 -17.06
CA LYS A 501 -2.40 23.65 -18.42
C LYS A 501 -0.99 23.05 -18.50
N TYR A 502 -0.22 23.17 -17.43
CA TYR A 502 1.20 22.82 -17.36
C TYR A 502 1.51 21.72 -16.36
N LYS A 503 0.47 21.10 -15.80
CA LYS A 503 0.61 20.15 -14.68
C LYS A 503 1.65 19.05 -14.92
N PRO A 504 1.71 18.38 -16.09
CA PRO A 504 2.74 17.38 -16.37
C PRO A 504 4.16 17.97 -16.34
N ASP A 505 4.36 19.14 -16.96
CA ASP A 505 5.67 19.78 -17.07
C ASP A 505 6.17 20.29 -15.72
N LEU A 506 5.26 20.78 -14.86
CA LEU A 506 5.59 21.23 -13.50
C LEU A 506 6.09 20.06 -12.63
N PHE A 507 5.42 18.90 -12.69
CA PHE A 507 5.87 17.73 -11.95
C PHE A 507 7.17 17.17 -12.51
N GLU A 508 7.35 17.15 -13.82
CA GLU A 508 8.60 16.73 -14.44
C GLU A 508 9.77 17.65 -14.04
N ALA A 509 9.54 18.95 -14.00
CA ALA A 509 10.53 19.92 -13.54
C ALA A 509 10.87 19.70 -12.05
N LEU A 510 9.86 19.49 -11.19
CA LEU A 510 10.08 19.23 -9.77
C LEU A 510 10.90 17.95 -9.55
N ILE A 511 10.61 16.87 -10.28
CA ILE A 511 11.38 15.62 -10.22
C ILE A 511 12.83 15.87 -10.63
N LYS A 512 13.07 16.60 -11.72
CA LYS A 512 14.42 16.94 -12.18
C LYS A 512 15.17 17.77 -11.13
N MET A 513 14.51 18.75 -10.52
CA MET A 513 15.11 19.56 -9.44
C MET A 513 15.48 18.68 -8.24
N MET A 514 14.63 17.74 -7.84
CA MET A 514 14.94 16.78 -6.76
C MET A 514 16.12 15.87 -7.12
N GLN A 515 16.17 15.35 -8.35
CA GLN A 515 17.25 14.48 -8.82
C GLN A 515 18.60 15.20 -8.87
N GLN A 516 18.58 16.48 -9.20
CA GLN A 516 19.77 17.32 -9.30
C GLN A 516 20.14 18.03 -7.99
N ASN A 517 19.40 17.76 -6.89
CA ASN A 517 19.56 18.40 -5.58
C ASN A 517 19.44 19.95 -5.64
N LEU A 518 18.56 20.45 -6.49
CA LEU A 518 18.29 21.89 -6.68
C LEU A 518 17.14 22.41 -5.79
N ILE A 519 16.45 21.52 -5.08
CA ILE A 519 15.42 21.87 -4.11
C ILE A 519 15.78 21.30 -2.75
N GLU A 520 15.53 22.05 -1.67
CA GLU A 520 15.75 21.61 -0.31
C GLU A 520 14.46 21.69 0.51
N PHE A 521 14.24 20.68 1.37
CA PHE A 521 13.18 20.64 2.37
C PHE A 521 13.81 20.65 3.78
N THR A 522 13.00 20.92 4.81
CA THR A 522 13.39 20.63 6.18
C THR A 522 13.36 19.12 6.45
N GLU A 523 14.14 18.60 7.41
CA GLU A 523 13.98 17.23 7.88
C GLU A 523 12.57 16.98 8.41
N GLU A 524 12.16 15.71 8.47
CA GLU A 524 10.86 15.31 9.02
C GLU A 524 10.80 15.64 10.51
N TYR A 525 9.80 16.42 10.91
CA TYR A 525 9.60 16.83 12.29
C TYR A 525 8.82 15.77 13.07
N MET A 526 9.47 15.14 14.01
CA MET A 526 8.89 14.04 14.80
C MET A 526 8.09 14.49 16.02
N ASN A 527 7.57 15.71 16.06
CA ASN A 527 6.82 16.30 17.18
C ASN A 527 7.58 16.32 18.53
N LYS A 528 8.90 16.49 18.49
CA LYS A 528 9.75 16.46 19.68
C LYS A 528 9.88 17.80 20.40
N GLY A 529 9.40 18.90 19.81
CA GLY A 529 9.58 20.27 20.32
C GLY A 529 11.00 20.82 20.13
N TYR A 530 11.88 20.08 19.46
CA TYR A 530 13.25 20.50 19.18
C TYR A 530 13.78 19.90 17.89
N LEU A 531 14.83 20.52 17.34
CA LEU A 531 15.66 19.98 16.25
C LEU A 531 17.09 19.77 16.74
N THR A 532 17.75 18.78 16.15
CA THR A 532 19.19 18.56 16.35
C THR A 532 19.92 19.16 15.14
N LEU A 533 20.63 20.27 15.39
CA LEU A 533 21.35 21.00 14.35
C LEU A 533 22.84 20.62 14.35
N LEU A 534 23.43 20.57 13.17
CA LEU A 534 24.84 20.27 12.96
C LEU A 534 25.68 21.56 12.90
N TYR A 535 26.84 21.54 13.54
CA TYR A 535 27.77 22.66 13.50
C TYR A 535 29.20 22.18 13.26
N GLU A 536 29.92 22.92 12.44
CA GLU A 536 31.38 22.85 12.35
C GLU A 536 31.98 23.75 13.40
N LYS A 537 32.78 23.19 14.31
CA LYS A 537 33.52 23.95 15.33
C LYS A 537 34.96 24.06 14.92
N TYR A 538 35.39 25.26 14.70
CA TYR A 538 36.77 25.62 14.33
C TYR A 538 37.68 25.79 15.57
N PRO A 539 39.01 25.66 15.40
CA PRO A 539 39.96 25.82 16.52
C PRO A 539 39.92 27.19 17.19
N ASN A 540 39.51 28.22 16.46
CA ASN A 540 39.33 29.59 17.00
C ASN A 540 38.07 29.76 17.87
N GLY A 541 37.27 28.68 18.03
CA GLY A 541 36.02 28.71 18.77
C GLY A 541 34.81 29.13 17.91
N GLU A 542 35.00 29.51 16.67
CA GLU A 542 33.90 29.82 15.74
C GLU A 542 33.07 28.57 15.46
N MET A 543 31.74 28.74 15.41
CA MET A 543 30.80 27.68 15.07
C MET A 543 30.03 28.07 13.81
N LYS A 544 30.09 27.24 12.77
CA LYS A 544 29.33 27.39 11.54
C LYS A 544 28.27 26.32 11.46
N GLN A 545 27.03 26.70 11.22
CA GLN A 545 25.96 25.72 11.01
C GLN A 545 26.21 24.96 9.70
N ARG A 546 26.01 23.63 9.77
CA ARG A 546 26.10 22.71 8.64
C ARG A 546 24.74 22.03 8.44
N TYR A 547 24.37 21.84 7.19
CA TYR A 547 23.04 21.30 6.86
C TYR A 547 23.08 19.84 6.42
N THR A 548 24.25 19.27 6.16
CA THR A 548 24.42 17.87 5.75
C THR A 548 25.53 17.21 6.55
N TYR A 549 25.41 15.92 6.82
CA TYR A 549 26.52 15.17 7.39
C TYR A 549 27.69 15.10 6.39
N PRO A 550 28.94 15.23 6.85
CA PRO A 550 30.08 15.17 5.96
C PRO A 550 30.24 13.75 5.38
N SER A 551 30.62 13.67 4.12
CA SER A 551 31.08 12.43 3.52
C SER A 551 32.40 11.98 4.16
N GLU A 552 32.77 10.71 4.04
CA GLU A 552 34.06 10.19 4.58
C GLU A 552 35.27 10.98 4.08
N LYS A 553 35.22 11.50 2.87
CA LYS A 553 36.29 12.31 2.28
C LYS A 553 36.36 13.69 2.93
N GLU A 554 35.22 14.35 3.09
CA GLU A 554 35.12 15.65 3.76
C GLU A 554 35.48 15.54 5.24
N GLU A 555 35.08 14.47 5.92
CA GLU A 555 35.44 14.25 7.32
C GLU A 555 36.97 14.15 7.51
N LYS A 556 37.67 13.49 6.59
CA LYS A 556 39.13 13.43 6.58
C LYS A 556 39.76 14.81 6.38
N GLU A 557 39.17 15.65 5.52
CA GLU A 557 39.66 17.03 5.29
C GLU A 557 39.36 17.94 6.50
N LEU A 558 38.21 17.86 7.10
CA LEU A 558 37.84 18.60 8.32
C LEU A 558 38.78 18.25 9.48
N ARG A 559 39.09 16.96 9.66
CA ARG A 559 40.04 16.50 10.68
C ARG A 559 41.45 17.09 10.45
N LYS A 560 41.90 17.20 9.19
CA LYS A 560 43.19 17.84 8.88
C LYS A 560 43.23 19.33 9.28
N LYS A 561 42.08 20.00 9.20
CA LYS A 561 41.91 21.41 9.59
C LYS A 561 41.58 21.58 11.07
N SER A 562 41.57 20.48 11.86
CA SER A 562 41.17 20.46 13.27
C SER A 562 39.76 21.00 13.51
N VAL A 563 38.87 20.82 12.53
CA VAL A 563 37.43 21.14 12.61
C VAL A 563 36.68 19.92 13.10
N THR A 564 35.85 20.09 14.12
CA THR A 564 35.01 19.02 14.69
C THR A 564 33.54 19.27 14.36
N ILE A 565 32.79 18.18 14.13
CA ILE A 565 31.34 18.26 13.95
C ILE A 565 30.70 18.08 15.34
N GLU A 566 29.92 19.06 15.72
CA GLU A 566 29.13 19.05 16.96
C GLU A 566 27.63 19.11 16.61
N THR A 567 26.81 18.43 17.41
CA THR A 567 25.36 18.54 17.36
C THR A 567 24.85 19.37 18.53
N LYS A 568 23.90 20.29 18.23
CA LYS A 568 23.22 21.06 19.26
C LYS A 568 21.71 20.89 19.15
N VAL A 569 21.10 20.68 20.31
CA VAL A 569 19.63 20.69 20.40
C VAL A 569 19.17 22.15 20.47
N ARG A 570 18.24 22.49 19.56
CA ARG A 570 17.53 23.77 19.54
C ARG A 570 16.06 23.54 19.79
N HIS A 571 15.54 24.11 20.89
CA HIS A 571 14.10 24.12 21.13
C HIS A 571 13.41 25.05 20.16
N LEU A 572 12.21 24.67 19.74
CA LEU A 572 11.41 25.39 18.76
C LEU A 572 10.36 26.26 19.45
N GLU A 573 10.07 27.38 18.82
CA GLU A 573 8.91 28.19 19.16
C GLU A 573 7.64 27.61 18.55
N ALA A 574 6.46 27.97 19.07
CA ALA A 574 5.19 27.41 18.63
C ALA A 574 4.95 27.59 17.13
N ASP A 575 5.28 28.77 16.58
CA ASP A 575 5.10 29.09 15.16
C ASP A 575 6.07 28.29 14.26
N GLU A 576 7.31 28.06 14.75
CA GLU A 576 8.29 27.22 14.06
C GLU A 576 7.82 25.76 13.99
N GLU A 577 7.22 25.24 15.08
CA GLU A 577 6.62 23.90 15.08
C GLU A 577 5.44 23.79 14.09
N VAL A 578 4.59 24.83 14.05
CA VAL A 578 3.47 24.86 13.10
C VAL A 578 3.98 24.82 11.66
N ALA A 579 4.98 25.65 11.34
CA ALA A 579 5.60 25.67 10.01
C ALA A 579 6.19 24.31 9.61
N LEU A 580 6.92 23.64 10.50
CA LEU A 580 7.48 22.31 10.26
C LEU A 580 6.39 21.27 10.01
N LYS A 581 5.31 21.27 10.80
CA LYS A 581 4.16 20.36 10.59
C LYS A 581 3.46 20.59 9.25
N GLN A 582 3.38 21.84 8.80
CA GLN A 582 2.79 22.18 7.50
C GLN A 582 3.71 21.73 6.35
N ILE A 583 5.03 21.90 6.48
CA ILE A 583 5.99 21.40 5.49
C ILE A 583 5.92 19.86 5.41
N ASP A 584 5.81 19.15 6.54
CA ASP A 584 5.65 17.68 6.54
C ASP A 584 4.33 17.23 5.92
N SER A 585 3.24 17.97 6.15
CA SER A 585 1.96 17.73 5.47
C SER A 585 2.12 17.86 3.96
N MET A 586 2.75 18.92 3.46
CA MET A 586 3.05 19.12 2.05
C MET A 586 3.91 17.96 1.48
N LYS A 587 4.97 17.54 2.18
CA LYS A 587 5.79 16.39 1.75
C LYS A 587 4.97 15.11 1.64
N THR A 588 4.03 14.90 2.56
CA THR A 588 3.11 13.75 2.54
C THR A 588 2.16 13.83 1.33
N GLU A 589 1.64 15.01 1.00
CA GLU A 589 0.80 15.21 -0.18
C GLU A 589 1.58 14.98 -1.48
N LEU A 590 2.85 15.39 -1.56
CA LEU A 590 3.72 15.10 -2.70
C LEU A 590 3.90 13.60 -2.93
N LEU A 591 3.98 12.79 -1.88
CA LEU A 591 4.09 11.33 -1.97
C LEU A 591 2.80 10.67 -2.49
N ASN A 592 1.66 11.33 -2.36
CA ASN A 592 0.36 10.83 -2.81
C ASN A 592 0.01 11.23 -4.25
N ILE A 593 0.97 11.77 -5.01
CA ILE A 593 0.76 12.15 -6.41
C ILE A 593 1.10 10.99 -7.33
N TYR A 594 0.12 10.56 -8.12
CA TYR A 594 0.22 9.43 -9.05
C TYR A 594 -0.06 9.85 -10.49
N ARG A 595 0.69 9.26 -11.44
CA ARG A 595 0.40 9.37 -12.86
C ARG A 595 -0.60 8.28 -13.25
N PHE A 596 -1.84 8.64 -13.52
CA PHE A 596 -2.79 7.70 -14.10
C PHE A 596 -2.54 7.55 -15.60
N LYS A 597 -2.35 6.32 -16.08
CA LYS A 597 -2.53 6.02 -17.50
C LYS A 597 -4.01 6.13 -17.80
N GLN A 598 -4.44 7.11 -18.59
CA GLN A 598 -5.75 7.02 -19.22
C GLN A 598 -5.74 5.77 -20.10
N CYS A 599 -6.53 4.77 -19.72
CA CYS A 599 -6.91 3.70 -20.65
C CYS A 599 -7.78 4.38 -21.71
N ASN A 600 -7.20 4.69 -22.85
CA ASN A 600 -8.00 4.99 -24.05
C ASN A 600 -8.79 3.72 -24.35
N GLY A 601 -10.13 3.77 -24.11
CA GLY A 601 -11.08 2.75 -24.46
C GLY A 601 -11.21 2.58 -25.98
#